data_86a9321eca5c6daea0aa458a27347b4c
#
_entry.id   86a9321eca5c6daea0aa458a27347b4c
#
_cell.length_a   1.000
_cell.length_b   1.000
_cell.length_c   1.000
_cell.angle_alpha   90.00
_cell.angle_beta   90.00
_cell.angle_gamma   90.00
#
_symmetry.space_group_name_H-M   'P 1'
#
loop_
_entity.id
_entity.type
_entity.pdbx_description
1 polymer ?
#
loop_
_entity_poly.entity_id
_entity_poly.type
_entity_poly.pdbx_seq_one_letter_code
_entity_poly.pdbx_strand_id
1 'polypeptide(L)'
;MTLSLHGMRRTFLLGSALWAGLLLAPLPAVAASLSVAPLRIVLTPQRPVASLTMGNAEDTEVAVQAEVVAWSQQDGRDAYEPTRDVLVNPAIFRLPPGGRQIVRLGLQVPADAAERSYRIFLRQLPRDQALPADGAEGAKVQTLLRIGVPVFVPPLQPRRALQWSLQAERGGRYKLVFDNQGSEHIQVTQLVVRREDGTELLRKSLSQYALAGQSAGIDIELPALPPDTRLQIEAATDAPEASSSATVRVPRAPATPR
;
A
#
# COMPACT_ATOMS: atom_id res chain seq x y z
N MET A 1 -94.03 -8.92 7.33
CA MET A 1 -92.98 -9.93 6.96
C MET A 1 -91.88 -9.16 6.24
N THR A 2 -90.85 -8.84 6.93
CA THR A 2 -89.74 -7.97 6.52
C THR A 2 -88.51 -8.82 6.46
N LEU A 3 -87.89 -8.97 5.30
CA LEU A 3 -86.57 -9.52 5.13
C LEU A 3 -85.54 -8.41 4.95
N SER A 4 -84.57 -8.40 5.84
CA SER A 4 -83.42 -7.50 5.88
C SER A 4 -82.33 -8.07 5.03
N LEU A 5 -81.80 -7.27 4.09
CA LEU A 5 -80.56 -7.49 3.34
C LEU A 5 -79.45 -6.60 3.96
N HIS A 6 -78.52 -7.22 4.69
CA HIS A 6 -77.27 -6.59 5.07
C HIS A 6 -76.10 -7.46 4.76
N GLY A 7 -75.15 -6.94 4.05
CA GLY A 7 -73.78 -7.46 4.14
C GLY A 7 -73.17 -7.98 2.86
N MET A 8 -72.52 -7.08 2.09
CA MET A 8 -71.34 -7.49 1.30
C MET A 8 -70.61 -6.26 0.75
N ARG A 9 -69.71 -5.74 1.53
CA ARG A 9 -68.68 -4.82 1.04
C ARG A 9 -67.52 -4.79 2.04
N ARG A 10 -66.51 -5.71 1.88
CA ARG A 10 -65.15 -5.55 2.43
C ARG A 10 -64.30 -6.69 1.89
N THR A 11 -63.70 -6.51 0.71
CA THR A 11 -62.49 -7.21 0.28
C THR A 11 -62.06 -6.66 -1.09
N PHE A 12 -61.23 -5.65 -1.13
CA PHE A 12 -60.40 -5.29 -2.29
C PHE A 12 -59.54 -4.07 -1.91
N LEU A 13 -58.47 -4.25 -1.13
CA LEU A 13 -57.38 -3.26 -0.95
C LEU A 13 -56.17 -3.93 -0.26
N LEU A 14 -55.62 -5.00 -0.84
CA LEU A 14 -54.35 -5.59 -0.35
C LEU A 14 -53.53 -6.18 -1.52
N GLY A 15 -53.38 -5.45 -2.60
CA GLY A 15 -52.65 -5.94 -3.76
C GLY A 15 -51.64 -5.00 -4.39
N SER A 16 -51.39 -3.80 -3.86
CA SER A 16 -50.60 -2.80 -4.58
C SER A 16 -49.28 -2.37 -3.90
N ALA A 17 -48.88 -3.02 -2.79
CA ALA A 17 -47.68 -2.61 -2.02
C ALA A 17 -46.44 -3.45 -2.30
N LEU A 18 -46.47 -4.48 -3.16
CA LEU A 18 -45.34 -5.41 -3.37
C LEU A 18 -44.46 -5.13 -4.61
N TRP A 19 -44.77 -4.09 -5.40
CA TRP A 19 -44.05 -3.82 -6.66
C TRP A 19 -43.11 -2.62 -6.63
N ALA A 20 -42.96 -1.90 -5.52
CA ALA A 20 -42.08 -0.72 -5.40
C ALA A 20 -40.67 -1.02 -4.86
N GLY A 21 -40.37 -2.27 -4.46
CA GLY A 21 -39.10 -2.65 -3.83
C GLY A 21 -38.01 -3.14 -4.77
N LEU A 22 -38.24 -3.28 -6.08
CA LEU A 22 -37.31 -4.00 -6.99
C LEU A 22 -36.44 -3.11 -7.85
N LEU A 23 -36.34 -1.79 -7.59
CA LEU A 23 -35.61 -0.86 -8.46
C LEU A 23 -34.35 -0.21 -7.84
N LEU A 24 -33.88 -0.68 -6.67
CA LEU A 24 -32.59 -0.30 -6.12
C LEU A 24 -31.59 -1.49 -6.12
N ALA A 25 -31.41 -2.14 -7.26
CA ALA A 25 -30.25 -3.01 -7.42
C ALA A 25 -28.99 -2.10 -7.43
N PRO A 26 -28.00 -2.32 -6.54
CA PRO A 26 -26.74 -1.59 -6.60
C PRO A 26 -26.11 -1.89 -7.96
N LEU A 27 -25.89 -0.87 -8.77
CA LEU A 27 -25.08 -0.98 -9.98
C LEU A 27 -23.69 -1.46 -9.56
N PRO A 28 -23.13 -2.51 -10.15
CA PRO A 28 -21.76 -2.93 -9.85
C PRO A 28 -20.85 -1.76 -10.20
N ALA A 29 -20.17 -1.20 -9.21
CA ALA A 29 -19.09 -0.26 -9.44
C ALA A 29 -17.96 -1.04 -10.13
N VAL A 30 -17.75 -0.82 -11.42
CA VAL A 30 -16.60 -1.35 -12.16
C VAL A 30 -15.38 -0.58 -11.66
N ALA A 31 -14.68 -1.14 -10.69
CA ALA A 31 -13.40 -0.63 -10.27
C ALA A 31 -12.37 -0.93 -11.38
N ALA A 32 -11.53 0.05 -11.73
CA ALA A 32 -10.38 -0.15 -12.60
C ALA A 32 -9.57 -1.35 -12.09
N SER A 33 -9.38 -2.36 -12.92
CA SER A 33 -8.83 -3.64 -12.50
C SER A 33 -7.57 -3.98 -13.28
N LEU A 34 -6.46 -3.29 -12.91
CA LEU A 34 -5.13 -3.67 -13.32
C LEU A 34 -4.50 -4.57 -12.24
N SER A 35 -3.97 -5.71 -12.64
CA SER A 35 -3.29 -6.65 -11.75
C SER A 35 -1.80 -6.70 -12.03
N VAL A 36 -0.99 -6.88 -10.98
CA VAL A 36 0.47 -7.03 -11.08
C VAL A 36 0.91 -8.16 -10.15
N ALA A 37 1.75 -9.04 -10.63
CA ALA A 37 2.35 -10.12 -9.86
C ALA A 37 3.76 -10.45 -10.39
N PRO A 38 4.73 -10.71 -9.51
CA PRO A 38 4.70 -10.63 -8.04
C PRO A 38 4.71 -9.18 -7.53
N LEU A 39 4.43 -8.99 -6.24
CA LEU A 39 4.46 -7.69 -5.56
C LEU A 39 5.83 -7.31 -4.99
N ARG A 40 6.84 -8.18 -5.18
CA ARG A 40 8.25 -7.97 -4.82
C ARG A 40 9.12 -8.77 -5.78
N ILE A 41 10.24 -8.21 -6.17
CA ILE A 41 11.21 -8.83 -7.06
C ILE A 41 12.56 -8.88 -6.33
N VAL A 42 13.23 -10.02 -6.43
CA VAL A 42 14.60 -10.20 -5.95
C VAL A 42 15.48 -10.64 -7.12
N LEU A 43 16.53 -9.89 -7.38
CA LEU A 43 17.55 -10.18 -8.37
C LEU A 43 18.87 -10.52 -7.66
N THR A 44 19.60 -11.47 -8.19
CA THR A 44 20.92 -11.82 -7.66
C THR A 44 21.89 -12.04 -8.83
N PRO A 45 23.20 -12.00 -8.62
CA PRO A 45 24.16 -12.34 -9.68
C PRO A 45 23.93 -13.74 -10.29
N GLN A 46 23.43 -14.70 -9.49
CA GLN A 46 23.11 -16.06 -9.93
C GLN A 46 21.74 -16.14 -10.65
N ARG A 47 20.86 -15.22 -10.36
CA ARG A 47 19.53 -15.06 -11.01
C ARG A 47 19.34 -13.60 -11.41
N PRO A 48 20.09 -13.14 -12.44
CA PRO A 48 20.10 -11.73 -12.81
C PRO A 48 18.84 -11.30 -13.57
N VAL A 49 17.96 -12.22 -13.91
CA VAL A 49 16.72 -11.92 -14.64
C VAL A 49 15.52 -12.35 -13.82
N ALA A 50 14.55 -11.45 -13.72
CA ALA A 50 13.22 -11.73 -13.16
C ALA A 50 12.13 -11.20 -14.09
N SER A 51 10.90 -11.64 -13.86
CA SER A 51 9.74 -11.17 -14.61
C SER A 51 8.61 -10.80 -13.67
N LEU A 52 7.84 -9.79 -14.05
CA LEU A 52 6.52 -9.53 -13.49
C LEU A 52 5.48 -9.61 -14.61
N THR A 53 4.26 -9.95 -14.25
CA THR A 53 3.12 -9.99 -15.17
C THR A 53 2.15 -8.90 -14.78
N MET A 54 1.75 -8.08 -15.75
CA MET A 54 0.66 -7.13 -15.60
C MET A 54 -0.54 -7.61 -16.42
N GLY A 55 -1.74 -7.56 -15.83
CA GLY A 55 -3.00 -7.92 -16.47
C GLY A 55 -3.97 -6.75 -16.49
N ASN A 56 -4.78 -6.68 -17.52
CA ASN A 56 -5.85 -5.71 -17.71
C ASN A 56 -7.21 -6.42 -17.66
N ALA A 57 -7.98 -6.21 -16.61
CA ALA A 57 -9.36 -6.71 -16.53
C ALA A 57 -10.40 -5.61 -16.84
N GLU A 58 -9.95 -4.45 -17.36
CA GLU A 58 -10.85 -3.43 -17.89
C GLU A 58 -11.37 -3.86 -19.27
N ASP A 59 -12.47 -3.26 -19.69
CA ASP A 59 -13.09 -3.46 -21.02
C ASP A 59 -12.44 -2.63 -22.15
N THR A 60 -11.42 -1.83 -21.79
CA THR A 60 -10.71 -0.95 -22.71
C THR A 60 -9.21 -1.18 -22.68
N GLU A 61 -8.53 -0.91 -23.80
CA GLU A 61 -7.07 -0.99 -23.90
C GLU A 61 -6.39 0.03 -22.98
N VAL A 62 -5.32 -0.38 -22.32
CA VAL A 62 -4.49 0.45 -21.45
C VAL A 62 -3.06 0.49 -21.98
N ALA A 63 -2.51 1.69 -22.19
CA ALA A 63 -1.10 1.88 -22.46
C ALA A 63 -0.32 2.09 -21.16
N VAL A 64 0.84 1.45 -21.03
CA VAL A 64 1.63 1.45 -19.79
C VAL A 64 3.08 1.74 -20.12
N GLN A 65 3.70 2.59 -19.29
CA GLN A 65 5.15 2.78 -19.22
C GLN A 65 5.69 2.06 -17.99
N ALA A 66 6.73 1.25 -18.18
CA ALA A 66 7.50 0.60 -17.13
C ALA A 66 8.86 1.29 -17.01
N GLU A 67 9.22 1.72 -15.81
CA GLU A 67 10.46 2.41 -15.50
C GLU A 67 11.05 1.89 -14.18
N VAL A 68 12.35 1.57 -14.17
CA VAL A 68 13.07 1.23 -12.95
C VAL A 68 13.88 2.42 -12.49
N VAL A 69 13.79 2.72 -11.19
CA VAL A 69 14.53 3.80 -10.53
C VAL A 69 15.30 3.23 -9.33
N ALA A 70 16.44 3.82 -9.00
CA ALA A 70 17.09 3.59 -7.72
C ALA A 70 16.20 4.15 -6.60
N TRP A 71 16.10 3.40 -5.51
CA TRP A 71 15.29 3.77 -4.37
C TRP A 71 16.17 3.91 -3.14
N SER A 72 16.16 5.09 -2.57
CA SER A 72 16.79 5.43 -1.31
C SER A 72 15.80 6.06 -0.35
N GLN A 73 16.22 6.30 0.88
CA GLN A 73 15.45 7.03 1.87
C GLN A 73 16.30 8.18 2.43
N GLN A 74 15.69 9.35 2.57
CA GLN A 74 16.29 10.54 3.15
C GLN A 74 15.30 11.12 4.16
N ASP A 75 15.73 11.29 5.41
CA ASP A 75 14.87 11.79 6.49
C ASP A 75 13.53 11.02 6.62
N GLY A 76 13.58 9.70 6.46
CA GLY A 76 12.42 8.82 6.53
C GLY A 76 11.45 8.92 5.33
N ARG A 77 11.86 9.58 4.24
CA ARG A 77 11.08 9.71 3.00
C ARG A 77 11.74 8.98 1.85
N ASP A 78 10.93 8.36 1.03
CA ASP A 78 11.42 7.72 -0.19
C ASP A 78 11.94 8.76 -1.19
N ALA A 79 13.14 8.50 -1.73
CA ALA A 79 13.76 9.24 -2.81
C ALA A 79 14.02 8.31 -3.99
N TYR A 80 13.84 8.81 -5.21
CA TYR A 80 13.96 8.03 -6.43
C TYR A 80 14.84 8.74 -7.43
N GLU A 81 15.83 8.01 -7.99
CA GLU A 81 16.75 8.53 -8.98
C GLU A 81 16.80 7.61 -10.21
N PRO A 82 17.00 8.17 -11.42
CA PRO A 82 17.21 7.36 -12.61
C PRO A 82 18.38 6.39 -12.42
N THR A 83 18.24 5.17 -12.95
CA THR A 83 19.30 4.16 -12.86
C THR A 83 19.45 3.38 -14.16
N ARG A 84 20.62 2.77 -14.34
CA ARG A 84 20.90 1.78 -15.40
C ARG A 84 21.29 0.42 -14.80
N ASP A 85 21.25 0.29 -13.49
CA ASP A 85 21.64 -0.94 -12.78
C ASP A 85 20.67 -2.09 -13.05
N VAL A 86 19.43 -1.78 -13.37
CA VAL A 86 18.40 -2.76 -13.72
C VAL A 86 17.69 -2.29 -14.99
N LEU A 87 17.77 -3.09 -16.04
CA LEU A 87 17.05 -2.85 -17.29
C LEU A 87 15.63 -3.41 -17.20
N VAL A 88 14.71 -2.78 -17.92
CA VAL A 88 13.32 -3.24 -18.05
C VAL A 88 12.93 -3.39 -19.52
N ASN A 89 12.23 -4.46 -19.87
CA ASN A 89 11.76 -4.72 -21.22
C ASN A 89 10.43 -5.51 -21.21
N PRO A 90 9.39 -5.05 -21.93
CA PRO A 90 9.33 -3.78 -22.67
C PRO A 90 9.17 -2.58 -21.72
N ALA A 91 9.71 -1.42 -22.12
CA ALA A 91 9.55 -0.17 -21.36
C ALA A 91 8.20 0.51 -21.61
N ILE A 92 7.59 0.29 -22.78
CA ILE A 92 6.25 0.78 -23.11
C ILE A 92 5.49 -0.36 -23.80
N PHE A 93 4.24 -0.57 -23.43
CA PHE A 93 3.39 -1.60 -24.01
C PHE A 93 1.92 -1.24 -23.89
N ARG A 94 1.09 -1.94 -24.67
CA ARG A 94 -0.37 -1.84 -24.63
C ARG A 94 -0.98 -3.16 -24.15
N LEU A 95 -1.98 -3.05 -23.31
CA LEU A 95 -2.75 -4.16 -22.77
C LEU A 95 -4.18 -4.09 -23.30
N PRO A 96 -4.58 -4.93 -24.25
CA PRO A 96 -5.98 -5.00 -24.66
C PRO A 96 -6.87 -5.49 -23.51
N PRO A 97 -8.19 -5.37 -23.62
CA PRO A 97 -9.13 -5.96 -22.65
C PRO A 97 -8.84 -7.43 -22.39
N GLY A 98 -8.75 -7.83 -21.11
CA GLY A 98 -8.39 -9.18 -20.70
C GLY A 98 -6.94 -9.59 -20.98
N GLY A 99 -6.13 -8.70 -21.57
CA GLY A 99 -4.75 -8.96 -21.98
C GLY A 99 -3.78 -9.03 -20.79
N ARG A 100 -2.63 -9.67 -21.06
CA ARG A 100 -1.50 -9.76 -20.10
C ARG A 100 -0.19 -9.47 -20.79
N GLN A 101 0.74 -8.82 -20.08
CA GLN A 101 2.09 -8.55 -20.53
C GLN A 101 3.09 -9.02 -19.48
N ILE A 102 4.09 -9.75 -19.93
CA ILE A 102 5.27 -10.08 -19.12
C ILE A 102 6.30 -8.97 -19.33
N VAL A 103 6.72 -8.36 -18.24
CA VAL A 103 7.79 -7.36 -18.18
C VAL A 103 9.00 -8.02 -17.53
N ARG A 104 10.14 -8.02 -18.21
CA ARG A 104 11.39 -8.61 -17.73
C ARG A 104 12.31 -7.54 -17.17
N LEU A 105 12.99 -7.88 -16.08
CA LEU A 105 14.00 -7.06 -15.45
C LEU A 105 15.34 -7.79 -15.56
N GLY A 106 16.41 -7.06 -15.88
CA GLY A 106 17.76 -7.63 -15.99
C GLY A 106 18.75 -6.81 -15.18
N LEU A 107 19.41 -7.45 -14.19
CA LEU A 107 20.45 -6.85 -13.36
C LEU A 107 21.73 -6.64 -14.16
N GLN A 108 22.34 -5.45 -14.07
CA GLN A 108 23.56 -5.06 -14.76
C GLN A 108 24.77 -4.87 -13.83
N VAL A 109 24.54 -4.92 -12.51
CA VAL A 109 25.56 -4.63 -11.50
C VAL A 109 25.76 -5.83 -10.56
N PRO A 110 26.94 -6.00 -9.94
CA PRO A 110 27.18 -7.04 -8.94
C PRO A 110 26.44 -6.73 -7.63
N ALA A 111 26.34 -7.74 -6.76
CA ALA A 111 25.95 -7.53 -5.37
C ALA A 111 27.02 -6.75 -4.62
N ASP A 112 26.61 -6.06 -3.55
CA ASP A 112 27.46 -5.18 -2.74
C ASP A 112 27.45 -5.61 -1.26
N ALA A 113 28.12 -4.86 -0.40
CA ALA A 113 28.10 -5.06 1.04
C ALA A 113 26.74 -4.74 1.68
N ALA A 114 26.00 -3.79 1.11
CA ALA A 114 24.64 -3.47 1.46
C ALA A 114 23.69 -3.82 0.31
N GLU A 115 22.43 -4.10 0.64
CA GLU A 115 21.36 -4.32 -0.34
C GLU A 115 21.21 -3.08 -1.24
N ARG A 116 21.11 -3.33 -2.55
CA ARG A 116 20.69 -2.30 -3.49
C ARG A 116 19.18 -2.37 -3.67
N SER A 117 18.54 -1.25 -3.48
CA SER A 117 17.08 -1.12 -3.55
C SER A 117 16.66 -0.32 -4.77
N TYR A 118 15.68 -0.84 -5.48
CA TYR A 118 15.09 -0.20 -6.65
C TYR A 118 13.57 -0.29 -6.58
N ARG A 119 12.89 0.49 -7.42
CA ARG A 119 11.45 0.36 -7.60
C ARG A 119 11.11 0.40 -9.08
N ILE A 120 10.36 -0.58 -9.55
CA ILE A 120 9.75 -0.51 -10.87
C ILE A 120 8.40 0.19 -10.75
N PHE A 121 8.21 1.26 -11.50
CA PHE A 121 6.93 1.93 -11.65
C PHE A 121 6.27 1.51 -12.96
N LEU A 122 5.04 1.06 -12.84
CA LEU A 122 4.13 0.81 -13.97
C LEU A 122 3.13 1.96 -13.98
N ARG A 123 3.28 2.85 -14.94
CA ARG A 123 2.47 4.07 -15.06
C ARG A 123 1.52 3.92 -16.23
N GLN A 124 0.23 4.03 -15.97
CA GLN A 124 -0.77 4.15 -17.02
C GLN A 124 -0.56 5.46 -17.78
N LEU A 125 -0.52 5.39 -19.09
CA LEU A 125 -0.42 6.58 -19.95
C LEU A 125 -1.81 7.12 -20.26
N PRO A 126 -1.96 8.45 -20.42
CA PRO A 126 -3.22 9.05 -20.84
C PRO A 126 -3.67 8.46 -22.19
N ARG A 127 -4.96 8.29 -22.36
CA ARG A 127 -5.53 8.01 -23.67
C ARG A 127 -5.65 9.33 -24.44
N ASP A 128 -5.29 9.31 -25.71
CA ASP A 128 -5.64 10.40 -26.61
C ASP A 128 -7.16 10.43 -26.77
N GLN A 129 -7.81 11.25 -25.97
CA GLN A 129 -9.23 11.53 -26.15
C GLN A 129 -9.32 12.59 -27.22
N ALA A 130 -9.93 12.26 -28.36
CA ALA A 130 -10.37 13.28 -29.31
C ALA A 130 -11.20 14.33 -28.55
N LEU A 131 -10.87 15.60 -28.72
CA LEU A 131 -11.69 16.68 -28.17
C LEU A 131 -13.12 16.45 -28.64
N PRO A 132 -14.15 16.63 -27.81
CA PRO A 132 -15.53 16.55 -28.23
C PRO A 132 -15.73 17.54 -29.40
N ALA A 133 -16.23 17.03 -30.52
CA ALA A 133 -16.47 17.85 -31.72
C ALA A 133 -17.51 18.96 -31.50
N ASP A 134 -18.33 18.84 -30.48
CA ASP A 134 -19.37 19.79 -30.16
C ASP A 134 -19.13 20.35 -28.75
N GLY A 135 -18.84 21.63 -28.65
CA GLY A 135 -18.62 22.50 -27.51
C GLY A 135 -19.29 22.19 -26.14
N ALA A 136 -19.27 20.94 -25.73
CA ALA A 136 -19.69 20.52 -24.41
C ALA A 136 -18.67 21.04 -23.39
N GLU A 137 -18.99 22.16 -22.75
CA GLU A 137 -18.28 22.70 -21.59
C GLU A 137 -18.44 21.72 -20.43
N GLY A 138 -17.44 20.89 -20.24
CA GLY A 138 -17.34 20.00 -19.07
C GLY A 138 -15.90 19.58 -18.86
N ALA A 139 -15.34 19.84 -17.68
CA ALA A 139 -14.02 19.36 -17.32
C ALA A 139 -14.06 17.81 -17.22
N LYS A 140 -13.31 17.11 -18.10
CA LYS A 140 -13.12 15.65 -17.98
C LYS A 140 -11.93 15.38 -17.06
N VAL A 141 -12.15 14.70 -15.96
CA VAL A 141 -11.11 14.22 -15.05
C VAL A 141 -10.78 12.79 -15.42
N GLN A 142 -9.51 12.51 -15.71
CA GLN A 142 -9.00 11.16 -15.93
C GLN A 142 -8.12 10.75 -14.74
N THR A 143 -8.44 9.65 -14.09
CA THR A 143 -7.58 9.04 -13.06
C THR A 143 -6.61 8.09 -13.75
N LEU A 144 -5.31 8.28 -13.49
CA LEU A 144 -4.24 7.42 -14.00
C LEU A 144 -3.60 6.66 -12.84
N LEU A 145 -3.36 5.38 -13.04
CA LEU A 145 -2.71 4.53 -12.05
C LEU A 145 -1.20 4.56 -12.19
N ARG A 146 -0.50 4.56 -11.05
CA ARG A 146 0.94 4.34 -10.94
C ARG A 146 1.18 3.29 -9.87
N ILE A 147 1.59 2.09 -10.28
CA ILE A 147 1.89 0.96 -9.39
C ILE A 147 3.39 0.90 -9.21
N GLY A 148 3.86 0.88 -7.95
CA GLY A 148 5.29 0.72 -7.62
C GLY A 148 5.54 -0.64 -7.00
N VAL A 149 6.42 -1.45 -7.60
CA VAL A 149 6.84 -2.76 -7.08
C VAL A 149 8.31 -2.67 -6.66
N PRO A 150 8.68 -3.03 -5.40
CA PRO A 150 10.04 -3.04 -4.96
C PRO A 150 10.87 -4.13 -5.66
N VAL A 151 12.13 -3.79 -5.94
CA VAL A 151 13.11 -4.68 -6.54
C VAL A 151 14.37 -4.61 -5.69
N PHE A 152 14.83 -5.74 -5.17
CA PHE A 152 15.97 -5.81 -4.28
C PHE A 152 17.09 -6.68 -4.86
N VAL A 153 18.33 -6.25 -4.63
CA VAL A 153 19.53 -7.03 -4.86
C VAL A 153 20.18 -7.26 -3.50
N PRO A 154 20.03 -8.46 -2.90
CA PRO A 154 20.53 -8.75 -1.57
C PRO A 154 22.05 -8.54 -1.47
N PRO A 155 22.57 -8.19 -0.29
CA PRO A 155 24.00 -8.07 -0.07
C PRO A 155 24.70 -9.41 -0.11
N LEU A 156 26.03 -9.39 -0.26
CA LEU A 156 26.85 -10.60 -0.24
C LEU A 156 26.77 -11.36 1.09
N GLN A 157 26.65 -10.62 2.20
CA GLN A 157 26.51 -11.15 3.55
C GLN A 157 25.38 -10.41 4.29
N PRO A 158 24.18 -10.99 4.36
CA PRO A 158 23.07 -10.40 5.08
C PRO A 158 23.36 -10.23 6.57
N ARG A 159 23.10 -9.05 7.11
CA ARG A 159 23.18 -8.75 8.53
C ARG A 159 21.93 -7.98 8.95
N ARG A 160 21.33 -8.40 10.05
CA ARG A 160 20.13 -7.76 10.60
C ARG A 160 20.44 -7.12 11.93
N ALA A 161 19.99 -5.88 12.10
CA ALA A 161 20.06 -5.15 13.35
C ALA A 161 18.95 -4.10 13.32
N LEU A 162 17.98 -4.24 14.21
CA LEU A 162 16.81 -3.35 14.29
C LEU A 162 16.70 -2.79 15.70
N GLN A 163 16.60 -1.47 15.81
CA GLN A 163 16.39 -0.78 17.07
C GLN A 163 15.08 0.02 17.01
N TRP A 164 14.39 0.10 18.15
CA TRP A 164 13.14 0.82 18.28
C TRP A 164 13.30 1.96 19.28
N SER A 165 12.71 3.10 18.97
CA SER A 165 12.63 4.24 19.86
C SER A 165 11.27 4.94 19.71
N LEU A 166 10.81 5.60 20.78
CA LEU A 166 9.57 6.36 20.80
C LEU A 166 9.89 7.83 20.99
N GLN A 167 9.39 8.66 20.12
CA GLN A 167 9.54 10.12 20.17
C GLN A 167 8.18 10.76 20.45
N ALA A 168 8.15 11.73 21.37
CA ALA A 168 6.94 12.51 21.62
C ALA A 168 6.78 13.60 20.57
N GLU A 169 5.57 13.76 20.05
CA GLU A 169 5.16 14.84 19.18
C GLU A 169 4.15 15.75 19.91
N ARG A 170 3.78 16.85 19.26
CA ARG A 170 2.79 17.78 19.84
C ARG A 170 1.39 17.14 19.88
N GLY A 171 0.60 17.48 20.90
CA GLY A 171 -0.81 17.06 20.99
C GLY A 171 -1.03 15.61 21.37
N GLY A 172 -0.09 14.97 22.12
CA GLY A 172 -0.25 13.59 22.59
C GLY A 172 -0.03 12.53 21.52
N ARG A 173 0.51 12.92 20.38
CA ARG A 173 0.94 12.00 19.34
C ARG A 173 2.38 11.56 19.59
N TYR A 174 2.70 10.40 19.05
CA TYR A 174 4.04 9.82 19.14
C TYR A 174 4.48 9.35 17.77
N LYS A 175 5.77 9.40 17.54
CA LYS A 175 6.41 8.73 16.40
C LYS A 175 7.22 7.56 16.94
N LEU A 176 6.83 6.34 16.56
CA LEU A 176 7.62 5.15 16.79
C LEU A 176 8.62 5.03 15.65
N VAL A 177 9.91 5.14 15.98
CA VAL A 177 11.00 5.06 15.01
C VAL A 177 11.63 3.68 15.10
N PHE A 178 11.82 3.04 13.97
CA PHE A 178 12.64 1.85 13.83
C PHE A 178 13.86 2.16 12.97
N ASP A 179 15.02 1.88 13.54
CA ASP A 179 16.33 2.13 12.96
C ASP A 179 16.93 0.80 12.47
N ASN A 180 17.06 0.66 11.16
CA ASN A 180 17.61 -0.51 10.53
C ASN A 180 19.13 -0.34 10.34
N GLN A 181 19.89 -0.85 11.28
CA GLN A 181 21.36 -0.87 11.21
C GLN A 181 21.91 -2.12 10.47
N GLY A 182 21.02 -2.89 9.87
CA GLY A 182 21.35 -4.05 9.05
C GLY A 182 21.83 -3.69 7.64
N SER A 183 22.12 -4.72 6.85
CA SER A 183 22.53 -4.58 5.45
C SER A 183 21.43 -4.94 4.44
N GLU A 184 20.24 -5.32 4.92
CA GLU A 184 19.03 -5.58 4.12
C GLU A 184 17.90 -4.67 4.58
N HIS A 185 16.90 -4.44 3.72
CA HIS A 185 15.67 -3.75 4.11
C HIS A 185 14.89 -4.55 5.17
N ILE A 186 14.05 -3.84 5.90
CA ILE A 186 13.02 -4.40 6.77
C ILE A 186 11.69 -3.75 6.41
N GLN A 187 10.67 -4.56 6.17
CA GLN A 187 9.30 -4.10 6.00
C GLN A 187 8.49 -4.46 7.24
N VAL A 188 7.95 -3.47 7.93
CA VAL A 188 6.98 -3.68 9.02
C VAL A 188 5.59 -3.74 8.39
N THR A 189 4.86 -4.83 8.66
CA THR A 189 3.53 -5.09 8.11
C THR A 189 2.42 -4.99 9.15
N GLN A 190 2.74 -5.23 10.41
CA GLN A 190 1.84 -5.05 11.54
C GLN A 190 2.61 -4.53 12.75
N LEU A 191 1.97 -3.67 13.51
CA LEU A 191 2.46 -3.12 14.77
C LEU A 191 1.45 -3.37 15.87
N VAL A 192 1.91 -3.85 17.01
CA VAL A 192 1.15 -3.95 18.26
C VAL A 192 1.92 -3.26 19.36
N VAL A 193 1.26 -2.39 20.11
CA VAL A 193 1.81 -1.70 21.29
C VAL A 193 1.03 -2.12 22.52
N ARG A 194 1.73 -2.62 23.56
CA ARG A 194 1.15 -3.05 24.82
C ARG A 194 1.82 -2.37 26.00
N ARG A 195 1.10 -2.29 27.11
CA ARG A 195 1.68 -2.01 28.43
C ARG A 195 2.40 -3.25 28.99
N GLU A 196 3.19 -3.07 30.03
CA GLU A 196 3.85 -4.20 30.73
C GLU A 196 2.84 -5.22 31.33
N ASP A 197 1.63 -4.78 31.67
CA ASP A 197 0.55 -5.65 32.14
C ASP A 197 -0.14 -6.46 31.04
N GLY A 198 0.32 -6.33 29.79
CA GLY A 198 -0.24 -7.01 28.62
C GLY A 198 -1.40 -6.27 27.94
N THR A 199 -1.89 -5.15 28.52
CA THR A 199 -2.98 -4.37 27.92
C THR A 199 -2.58 -3.84 26.55
N GLU A 200 -3.32 -4.21 25.50
CA GLU A 200 -3.11 -3.72 24.14
C GLU A 200 -3.62 -2.28 24.02
N LEU A 201 -2.74 -1.37 23.60
CA LEU A 201 -3.03 0.04 23.42
C LEU A 201 -3.26 0.40 21.95
N LEU A 202 -2.60 -0.31 21.04
CA LEU A 202 -2.67 -0.08 19.61
C LEU A 202 -2.41 -1.37 18.84
N ARG A 203 -3.18 -1.58 17.79
CA ARG A 203 -2.91 -2.54 16.71
C ARG A 203 -3.09 -1.85 15.38
N LYS A 204 -2.07 -1.87 14.52
CA LYS A 204 -2.08 -1.18 13.23
C LYS A 204 -1.47 -2.07 12.15
N SER A 205 -2.21 -2.29 11.06
CA SER A 205 -1.67 -2.86 9.83
C SER A 205 -1.08 -1.73 8.99
N LEU A 206 0.08 -1.95 8.40
CA LEU A 206 0.82 -0.94 7.64
C LEU A 206 1.75 -1.62 6.63
N SER A 207 2.44 -0.84 5.85
CA SER A 207 3.51 -1.30 4.95
C SER A 207 4.59 -0.23 4.95
N GLN A 208 5.49 -0.30 5.93
CA GLN A 208 6.55 0.68 6.11
C GLN A 208 7.90 0.02 5.96
N TYR A 209 8.73 0.56 5.08
CA TYR A 209 10.10 0.10 4.87
C TYR A 209 11.11 0.96 5.63
N ALA A 210 12.15 0.33 6.16
CA ALA A 210 13.44 0.94 6.42
C ALA A 210 14.48 0.20 5.57
N LEU A 211 15.08 0.89 4.60
CA LEU A 211 16.15 0.34 3.77
C LEU A 211 17.41 0.10 4.60
N ALA A 212 18.40 -0.60 4.04
CA ALA A 212 19.66 -0.86 4.71
C ALA A 212 20.32 0.41 5.24
N GLY A 213 20.63 0.46 6.53
CA GLY A 213 21.24 1.63 7.20
C GLY A 213 20.31 2.83 7.33
N GLN A 214 18.99 2.67 7.16
CA GLN A 214 18.01 3.75 7.22
C GLN A 214 17.04 3.59 8.38
N SER A 215 16.43 4.70 8.80
CA SER A 215 15.40 4.74 9.82
C SER A 215 14.06 5.12 9.19
N ALA A 216 12.97 4.57 9.73
CA ALA A 216 11.62 4.95 9.36
C ALA A 216 10.75 5.21 10.59
N GLY A 217 9.75 6.08 10.46
CA GLY A 217 8.83 6.46 11.51
C GLY A 217 7.41 6.02 11.24
N ILE A 218 6.72 5.60 12.28
CA ILE A 218 5.30 5.26 12.27
C ILE A 218 4.59 6.21 13.22
N ASP A 219 3.71 7.05 12.70
CA ASP A 219 2.88 7.93 13.51
C ASP A 219 1.81 7.10 14.22
N ILE A 220 1.75 7.23 15.55
CA ILE A 220 0.83 6.51 16.43
C ILE A 220 0.18 7.46 17.42
N GLU A 221 -1.06 7.15 17.77
CA GLU A 221 -1.81 7.82 18.82
C GLU A 221 -1.99 6.83 19.97
N LEU A 222 -1.58 7.25 21.15
CA LEU A 222 -1.74 6.47 22.39
C LEU A 222 -2.54 7.30 23.41
N PRO A 223 -3.24 6.63 24.34
CA PRO A 223 -3.85 7.33 25.45
C PRO A 223 -2.79 8.08 26.26
N ALA A 224 -3.20 9.07 27.04
CA ALA A 224 -2.28 9.78 27.91
C ALA A 224 -1.59 8.80 28.87
N LEU A 225 -0.26 8.76 28.80
CA LEU A 225 0.58 7.87 29.61
C LEU A 225 1.59 8.70 30.42
N PRO A 226 1.87 8.32 31.66
CA PRO A 226 2.94 8.94 32.43
C PRO A 226 4.29 8.83 31.69
N PRO A 227 5.17 9.84 31.82
CA PRO A 227 6.55 9.72 31.36
C PRO A 227 7.23 8.49 31.98
N ASP A 228 8.21 7.94 31.27
CA ASP A 228 8.96 6.72 31.65
C ASP A 228 8.13 5.43 31.69
N THR A 229 6.81 5.46 31.36
CA THR A 229 6.00 4.24 31.20
C THR A 229 6.66 3.34 30.15
N ARG A 230 6.83 2.07 30.51
CA ARG A 230 7.36 1.07 29.59
C ARG A 230 6.26 0.51 28.70
N LEU A 231 6.58 0.41 27.42
CA LEU A 231 5.70 -0.16 26.41
C LEU A 231 6.42 -1.29 25.68
N GLN A 232 5.71 -2.37 25.48
CA GLN A 232 6.15 -3.49 24.65
C GLN A 232 5.72 -3.25 23.22
N ILE A 233 6.67 -3.31 22.29
CA ILE A 233 6.45 -3.20 20.87
C ILE A 233 6.59 -4.59 20.28
N GLU A 234 5.61 -5.03 19.52
CA GLU A 234 5.65 -6.24 18.70
C GLU A 234 5.36 -5.83 17.25
N ALA A 235 6.27 -6.13 16.35
CA ALA A 235 6.12 -5.83 14.94
C ALA A 235 6.24 -7.10 14.11
N ALA A 236 5.25 -7.38 13.27
CA ALA A 236 5.41 -8.36 12.20
C ALA A 236 6.24 -7.73 11.09
N THR A 237 7.23 -8.47 10.60
CA THR A 237 8.13 -8.03 9.53
C THR A 237 8.15 -9.05 8.41
N ASP A 238 8.75 -8.67 7.30
CA ASP A 238 9.02 -9.57 6.17
C ASP A 238 10.33 -10.38 6.33
N ALA A 239 11.02 -10.22 7.47
CA ALA A 239 12.20 -11.01 7.83
C ALA A 239 11.82 -12.48 8.06
N PRO A 240 12.76 -13.45 7.89
CA PRO A 240 12.52 -14.86 8.17
C PRO A 240 12.04 -15.15 9.59
N GLU A 241 12.46 -14.37 10.57
CA GLU A 241 11.97 -14.46 11.95
C GLU A 241 10.53 -13.97 12.09
N ALA A 242 9.97 -13.35 11.03
CA ALA A 242 8.60 -12.84 10.90
C ALA A 242 8.17 -11.84 11.98
N SER A 243 8.94 -11.60 13.02
CA SER A 243 8.59 -10.66 14.09
C SER A 243 9.82 -10.00 14.70
N SER A 244 9.62 -8.80 15.23
CA SER A 244 10.57 -8.07 16.05
C SER A 244 9.86 -7.60 17.31
N SER A 245 10.51 -7.69 18.46
CA SER A 245 9.98 -7.20 19.73
C SER A 245 10.99 -6.28 20.41
N ALA A 246 10.49 -5.24 21.08
CA ALA A 246 11.31 -4.31 21.84
C ALA A 246 10.53 -3.70 23.00
N THR A 247 11.25 -3.21 24.00
CA THR A 247 10.67 -2.37 25.06
C THR A 247 11.15 -0.94 24.86
N VAL A 248 10.20 -0.01 24.74
CA VAL A 248 10.47 1.42 24.65
C VAL A 248 9.89 2.14 25.86
N ARG A 249 10.35 3.36 26.13
CA ARG A 249 9.81 4.20 27.21
C ARG A 249 9.09 5.41 26.65
N VAL A 250 7.99 5.79 27.26
CA VAL A 250 7.29 7.04 26.96
C VAL A 250 8.23 8.20 27.30
N PRO A 251 8.63 9.02 26.31
CA PRO A 251 9.51 10.15 26.56
C PRO A 251 8.80 11.24 27.36
N ARG A 252 9.57 12.05 28.07
CA ARG A 252 9.04 13.28 28.66
C ARG A 252 8.64 14.25 27.56
N ALA A 253 7.47 14.85 27.67
CA ALA A 253 7.05 15.89 26.73
C ALA A 253 8.13 17.00 26.66
N PRO A 254 8.47 17.50 25.47
CA PRO A 254 9.36 18.63 25.37
C PRO A 254 8.78 19.80 26.15
N ALA A 255 9.60 20.44 26.98
CA ALA A 255 9.19 21.63 27.71
C ALA A 255 8.68 22.67 26.71
N THR A 256 7.47 23.15 26.90
CA THR A 256 6.93 24.26 26.08
C THR A 256 7.84 25.48 26.33
N PRO A 257 8.49 26.04 25.29
CA PRO A 257 9.21 27.29 25.50
C PRO A 257 8.22 28.35 25.94
N ARG A 258 8.55 29.02 27.07
CA ARG A 258 7.79 30.16 27.59
C ARG A 258 7.95 31.38 26.70
#